data_0dac3697416053adb224f8ed108fbc5c
#
_entry.id   0dac3697416053adb224f8ed108fbc5c
#
_cell.length_a   1.000
_cell.length_b   1.000
_cell.length_c   1.000
_cell.angle_alpha   90.00
_cell.angle_beta   90.00
_cell.angle_gamma   90.00
#
_symmetry.space_group_name_H-M   'P 1'
#
loop_
_entity.id
_entity.type
_entity.pdbx_description
1 polymer ?
#
loop_
_entity_poly.entity_id
_entity_poly.type
_entity_poly.pdbx_seq_one_letter_code
_entity_poly.pdbx_strand_id
1 'polypeptide(L)'
;MDLIHPQVFNAATWGARMLLAIAICLLAVGVSLADGKKHKLSNDLEAFKDGSNGPTVDVIIQFNQVPTDVHHQKVQNKGGVLKTKLDAIMGAHYSVPVASLSSLAGDPDVAYISPNRPLSGTSTLDYGAETVNAPVAWQQWGLDGTGIGVAVIDSGVTAVGDLYWWIPSNQTYGSRVVYSQNFVPGTTDSSDQYGHGTHVAGIIAGAGWFSTGSNFTHTFKGIAPNANIINLRVLDQNGAGTDSSVIAAIQTAINLKSTYNIRVISLSLGRQVYESYQLDPLCQAVEAAWNAGIVVLAAAGNQGRNNTAGTEGYGTIAAPGNDP
;
A
#
# COMPACT_ATOMS: atom_id res chain seq x y z
N MET A 1 66.98 -33.49 -29.37
CA MET A 1 67.21 -33.78 -27.91
C MET A 1 67.43 -32.43 -27.28
N ASP A 2 66.30 -31.71 -27.12
CA ASP A 2 66.28 -30.33 -26.62
C ASP A 2 65.61 -30.31 -25.25
N LEU A 3 66.39 -29.87 -24.25
CA LEU A 3 66.04 -29.83 -22.85
C LEU A 3 65.13 -28.63 -22.57
N ILE A 4 63.92 -28.93 -22.12
CA ILE A 4 62.96 -27.95 -21.63
C ILE A 4 63.36 -27.47 -20.25
N HIS A 5 63.73 -26.20 -20.10
CA HIS A 5 63.95 -25.56 -18.80
C HIS A 5 62.60 -25.21 -18.13
N PRO A 6 62.38 -25.59 -16.85
CA PRO A 6 61.18 -25.12 -16.14
C PRO A 6 61.38 -23.69 -15.68
N GLN A 7 60.46 -22.82 -16.06
CA GLN A 7 60.33 -21.46 -15.52
C GLN A 7 59.86 -21.54 -14.06
N VAL A 8 60.68 -21.07 -13.14
CA VAL A 8 60.35 -20.96 -11.70
C VAL A 8 59.44 -19.77 -11.54
N PHE A 9 58.15 -20.03 -11.29
CA PHE A 9 57.18 -19.00 -10.97
C PHE A 9 57.44 -18.43 -9.56
N ASN A 10 57.82 -17.16 -9.48
CA ASN A 10 58.12 -16.47 -8.24
C ASN A 10 56.81 -15.99 -7.58
N ALA A 11 56.29 -16.83 -6.67
CA ALA A 11 55.03 -16.59 -5.91
C ALA A 11 55.02 -15.31 -5.05
N ALA A 12 56.22 -14.76 -4.74
CA ALA A 12 56.36 -13.58 -3.90
C ALA A 12 55.89 -12.27 -4.57
N THR A 13 56.00 -12.18 -5.92
CA THR A 13 55.62 -10.99 -6.67
C THR A 13 54.10 -10.89 -6.93
N TRP A 14 53.39 -12.01 -6.84
CA TRP A 14 51.93 -12.04 -7.04
C TRP A 14 51.20 -11.65 -5.75
N GLY A 15 51.72 -12.09 -4.57
CA GLY A 15 51.16 -11.68 -3.29
C GLY A 15 51.21 -10.18 -3.05
N ALA A 16 52.33 -9.54 -3.38
CA ALA A 16 52.48 -8.08 -3.21
C ALA A 16 51.60 -7.27 -4.18
N ARG A 17 51.36 -7.75 -5.41
CA ARG A 17 50.44 -7.10 -6.36
C ARG A 17 48.96 -7.29 -5.99
N MET A 18 48.59 -8.43 -5.40
CA MET A 18 47.26 -8.70 -4.94
C MET A 18 46.89 -7.90 -3.66
N LEU A 19 47.85 -7.75 -2.75
CA LEU A 19 47.71 -6.91 -1.57
C LEU A 19 47.62 -5.41 -1.91
N LEU A 20 48.37 -4.95 -2.93
CA LEU A 20 48.27 -3.58 -3.40
C LEU A 20 46.96 -3.29 -4.10
N ALA A 21 46.42 -4.25 -4.87
CA ALA A 21 45.13 -4.13 -5.52
C ALA A 21 43.97 -4.12 -4.49
N ILE A 22 44.06 -4.93 -3.42
CA ILE A 22 43.08 -4.93 -2.31
C ILE A 22 43.17 -3.64 -1.51
N ALA A 23 44.37 -3.10 -1.27
CA ALA A 23 44.54 -1.81 -0.60
C ALA A 23 44.03 -0.63 -1.42
N ILE A 24 44.18 -0.66 -2.75
CA ILE A 24 43.63 0.37 -3.67
C ILE A 24 42.10 0.23 -3.75
N CYS A 25 41.52 -0.98 -3.74
CA CYS A 25 40.07 -1.17 -3.68
C CYS A 25 39.48 -0.75 -2.33
N LEU A 26 40.19 -0.91 -1.22
CA LEU A 26 39.79 -0.42 0.09
C LEU A 26 39.90 1.11 0.24
N LEU A 27 40.80 1.75 -0.52
CA LEU A 27 40.90 3.21 -0.60
C LEU A 27 39.91 3.83 -1.59
N ALA A 28 39.40 3.05 -2.56
CA ALA A 28 38.39 3.51 -3.51
C ALA A 28 36.95 3.31 -3.01
N VAL A 29 36.72 2.50 -1.97
CA VAL A 29 35.54 2.58 -1.13
C VAL A 29 35.80 3.73 -0.16
N GLY A 30 35.84 4.95 -0.69
CA GLY A 30 35.53 6.12 0.08
C GLY A 30 34.16 5.85 0.68
N VAL A 31 34.14 5.39 1.94
CA VAL A 31 33.00 5.58 2.80
C VAL A 31 32.82 7.09 2.79
N SER A 32 31.95 7.56 1.88
CA SER A 32 31.29 8.81 2.07
C SER A 32 30.58 8.66 3.40
N LEU A 33 31.26 9.03 4.48
CA LEU A 33 30.61 9.45 5.69
C LEU A 33 29.83 10.68 5.21
N ALA A 34 28.65 10.41 4.64
CA ALA A 34 27.63 11.43 4.51
C ALA A 34 27.54 11.98 5.93
N ASP A 35 28.10 13.19 6.09
CA ASP A 35 27.99 13.96 7.30
C ASP A 35 26.50 13.97 7.60
N GLY A 36 26.09 13.22 8.61
CA GLY A 36 24.69 12.97 8.97
C GLY A 36 24.05 14.20 9.63
N LYS A 37 24.33 15.38 9.14
CA LYS A 37 23.48 16.56 9.35
C LYS A 37 22.16 16.26 8.66
N LYS A 38 21.24 15.64 9.42
CA LYS A 38 19.84 15.60 9.03
C LYS A 38 19.46 17.00 8.59
N HIS A 39 19.13 17.18 7.32
CA HIS A 39 18.58 18.43 6.84
C HIS A 39 17.34 18.73 7.69
N LYS A 40 17.43 19.74 8.55
CA LYS A 40 16.35 20.12 9.45
C LYS A 40 15.27 20.98 8.77
N LEU A 41 15.47 21.32 7.50
CA LEU A 41 14.50 22.02 6.67
C LEU A 41 13.94 21.07 5.63
N SER A 42 12.63 21.13 5.38
CA SER A 42 12.01 20.44 4.25
C SER A 42 12.50 21.01 2.92
N ASN A 43 12.54 20.16 1.88
CA ASN A 43 13.09 20.53 0.57
C ASN A 43 12.35 21.71 -0.07
N ASP A 44 11.05 21.85 0.16
CA ASP A 44 10.23 22.95 -0.31
C ASP A 44 10.53 24.28 0.43
N LEU A 45 11.00 24.25 1.69
CA LEU A 45 11.52 25.42 2.38
C LEU A 45 12.93 25.82 1.93
N GLU A 46 13.71 24.88 1.44
CA GLU A 46 15.02 25.20 0.87
C GLU A 46 14.90 26.06 -0.38
N ALA A 47 13.87 25.84 -1.18
CA ALA A 47 13.57 26.68 -2.35
C ALA A 47 13.17 28.12 -2.01
N PHE A 48 12.73 28.40 -0.77
CA PHE A 48 12.39 29.77 -0.32
C PHE A 48 13.62 30.61 0.07
N LYS A 49 14.80 30.00 0.20
CA LYS A 49 16.03 30.72 0.58
C LYS A 49 16.41 31.87 -0.38
N ASP A 50 15.90 31.79 -1.61
CA ASP A 50 16.22 32.78 -2.66
C ASP A 50 15.34 34.04 -2.61
N GLY A 51 14.52 34.22 -1.58
CA GLY A 51 13.78 35.45 -1.31
C GLY A 51 12.59 35.77 -2.23
N SER A 52 12.21 34.86 -3.13
CA SER A 52 11.18 35.09 -4.16
C SER A 52 9.73 35.08 -3.66
N ASN A 53 9.46 34.61 -2.43
CA ASN A 53 8.11 34.32 -1.94
C ASN A 53 7.64 35.14 -0.72
N GLY A 54 8.12 36.38 -0.59
CA GLY A 54 7.67 37.27 0.47
C GLY A 54 8.55 37.27 1.73
N PRO A 55 8.33 38.22 2.65
CA PRO A 55 9.21 38.42 3.80
C PRO A 55 9.02 37.39 4.92
N THR A 56 7.85 36.71 4.99
CA THR A 56 7.51 35.73 6.03
C THR A 56 6.91 34.47 5.43
N VAL A 57 7.08 33.34 6.12
CA VAL A 57 6.49 32.05 5.79
C VAL A 57 5.88 31.41 7.03
N ASP A 58 4.73 30.74 6.86
CA ASP A 58 4.09 29.96 7.91
C ASP A 58 4.69 28.55 7.96
N VAL A 59 5.22 28.16 9.13
CA VAL A 59 5.96 26.91 9.32
C VAL A 59 5.50 26.16 10.57
N ILE A 60 5.64 24.85 10.53
CA ILE A 60 5.59 23.99 11.71
C ILE A 60 7.03 23.70 12.12
N ILE A 61 7.41 24.14 13.32
CA ILE A 61 8.70 23.83 13.93
C ILE A 61 8.51 22.73 14.96
N GLN A 62 9.18 21.60 14.74
CA GLN A 62 9.25 20.50 15.70
C GLN A 62 10.55 20.61 16.51
N PHE A 63 10.47 20.32 17.80
CA PHE A 63 11.57 20.33 18.74
C PHE A 63 11.92 18.92 19.20
N ASN A 64 13.07 18.76 19.84
CA ASN A 64 13.48 17.47 20.41
C ASN A 64 12.68 17.06 21.65
N GLN A 65 11.85 17.96 22.17
CA GLN A 65 10.92 17.76 23.29
C GLN A 65 9.70 18.67 23.12
N VAL A 66 8.68 18.48 23.94
CA VAL A 66 7.50 19.38 23.97
C VAL A 66 8.01 20.80 24.23
N PRO A 67 7.71 21.78 23.36
CA PRO A 67 8.25 23.14 23.49
C PRO A 67 7.70 23.84 24.74
N THR A 68 8.61 24.46 25.46
CA THR A 68 8.33 25.34 26.60
C THR A 68 8.36 26.81 26.17
N ASP A 69 8.00 27.72 27.06
CA ASP A 69 8.05 29.16 26.78
C ASP A 69 9.47 29.62 26.37
N VAL A 70 10.53 28.94 26.84
CA VAL A 70 11.92 29.23 26.43
C VAL A 70 12.09 28.95 24.93
N HIS A 71 11.56 27.85 24.41
CA HIS A 71 11.63 27.51 22.98
C HIS A 71 10.83 28.51 22.14
N HIS A 72 9.63 28.90 22.59
CA HIS A 72 8.82 29.92 21.94
C HIS A 72 9.54 31.26 21.90
N GLN A 73 10.17 31.66 23.01
CA GLN A 73 10.95 32.91 23.07
C GLN A 73 12.16 32.91 22.11
N LYS A 74 12.85 31.76 21.93
CA LYS A 74 13.94 31.64 20.94
C LYS A 74 13.45 31.93 19.52
N VAL A 75 12.28 31.41 19.14
CA VAL A 75 11.70 31.68 17.83
C VAL A 75 11.25 33.13 17.70
N GLN A 76 10.65 33.71 18.75
CA GLN A 76 10.24 35.10 18.78
C GLN A 76 11.44 36.07 18.65
N ASN A 77 12.56 35.76 19.30
CA ASN A 77 13.79 36.54 19.21
C ASN A 77 14.38 36.57 17.78
N LYS A 78 13.96 35.62 16.93
CA LYS A 78 14.30 35.57 15.50
C LYS A 78 13.21 36.15 14.60
N GLY A 79 12.26 36.89 15.18
CA GLY A 79 11.15 37.52 14.47
C GLY A 79 9.96 36.59 14.19
N GLY A 80 9.94 35.42 14.78
CA GLY A 80 8.81 34.48 14.63
C GLY A 80 7.61 34.84 15.50
N VAL A 81 6.40 34.61 15.00
CA VAL A 81 5.15 34.84 15.72
C VAL A 81 4.50 33.47 15.94
N LEU A 82 4.31 33.06 17.20
CA LEU A 82 3.58 31.84 17.57
C LEU A 82 2.11 31.96 17.16
N LYS A 83 1.60 30.98 16.42
CA LYS A 83 0.20 30.87 16.00
C LYS A 83 -0.55 29.85 16.83
N THR A 84 0.00 28.62 16.93
CA THR A 84 -0.68 27.49 17.60
C THR A 84 0.36 26.55 18.20
N LYS A 85 0.13 26.06 19.43
CA LYS A 85 0.90 24.98 20.04
C LYS A 85 0.43 23.65 19.49
N LEU A 86 1.36 22.75 19.16
CA LEU A 86 1.13 21.43 18.57
C LEU A 86 1.88 20.37 19.39
N ASP A 87 1.54 20.26 20.66
CA ASP A 87 2.26 19.45 21.65
C ASP A 87 2.31 17.97 21.31
N ALA A 88 1.26 17.46 20.61
CA ALA A 88 1.19 16.07 20.16
C ALA A 88 2.34 15.66 19.21
N ILE A 89 2.96 16.63 18.53
CA ILE A 89 4.11 16.40 17.63
C ILE A 89 5.37 17.09 18.16
N MET A 90 5.41 17.47 19.44
CA MET A 90 6.50 18.24 20.05
C MET A 90 6.84 19.50 19.26
N GLY A 91 5.83 20.22 18.77
CA GLY A 91 6.03 21.36 17.85
C GLY A 91 5.08 22.51 18.10
N ALA A 92 5.18 23.51 17.21
CA ALA A 92 4.23 24.60 17.13
C ALA A 92 4.23 25.23 15.72
N HIS A 93 3.11 25.84 15.38
CA HIS A 93 2.94 26.62 14.16
C HIS A 93 3.38 28.07 14.40
N TYR A 94 4.23 28.57 13.55
CA TYR A 94 4.73 29.95 13.58
C TYR A 94 4.65 30.61 12.21
N SER A 95 4.53 31.92 12.20
CA SER A 95 4.91 32.76 11.06
C SER A 95 6.31 33.27 11.31
N VAL A 96 7.29 32.99 10.44
CA VAL A 96 8.69 33.38 10.61
C VAL A 96 9.22 34.13 9.40
N PRO A 97 10.16 35.09 9.60
CA PRO A 97 10.87 35.65 8.46
C PRO A 97 11.65 34.58 7.70
N VAL A 98 11.59 34.58 6.37
CA VAL A 98 12.32 33.62 5.53
C VAL A 98 13.82 33.64 5.85
N ALA A 99 14.38 34.82 6.08
CA ALA A 99 15.79 35.00 6.47
C ALA A 99 16.17 34.27 7.78
N SER A 100 15.20 33.99 8.65
CA SER A 100 15.43 33.33 9.93
C SER A 100 15.46 31.78 9.83
N LEU A 101 15.02 31.20 8.73
CA LEU A 101 14.89 29.73 8.58
C LEU A 101 16.21 28.99 8.82
N SER A 102 17.30 29.45 8.21
CA SER A 102 18.61 28.80 8.38
C SER A 102 19.12 28.87 9.82
N SER A 103 18.88 30.02 10.49
CA SER A 103 19.29 30.21 11.90
C SER A 103 18.42 29.42 12.87
N LEU A 104 17.15 29.20 12.54
CA LEU A 104 16.22 28.35 13.31
C LEU A 104 16.59 26.88 13.13
N ALA A 105 16.89 26.44 11.91
CA ALA A 105 17.36 25.07 11.65
C ALA A 105 18.71 24.77 12.32
N GLY A 106 19.56 25.80 12.53
CA GLY A 106 20.81 25.67 13.26
C GLY A 106 20.66 25.55 14.79
N ASP A 107 19.47 25.80 15.35
CA ASP A 107 19.23 25.63 16.79
C ASP A 107 19.28 24.16 17.18
N PRO A 108 20.06 23.76 18.21
CA PRO A 108 20.16 22.36 18.64
C PRO A 108 18.82 21.77 19.12
N ASP A 109 17.93 22.61 19.68
CA ASP A 109 16.64 22.16 20.20
C ASP A 109 15.61 21.89 19.09
N VAL A 110 15.83 22.43 17.88
CA VAL A 110 14.96 22.21 16.72
C VAL A 110 15.28 20.86 16.07
N ALA A 111 14.26 20.02 15.93
CA ALA A 111 14.35 18.73 15.26
C ALA A 111 14.11 18.87 13.75
N TYR A 112 13.03 19.58 13.35
CA TYR A 112 12.66 19.74 11.94
C TYR A 112 11.77 20.97 11.73
N ILE A 113 11.83 21.55 10.53
CA ILE A 113 10.98 22.67 10.10
C ILE A 113 10.36 22.32 8.75
N SER A 114 9.04 22.38 8.67
CA SER A 114 8.27 22.23 7.43
C SER A 114 7.33 23.42 7.22
N PRO A 115 6.94 23.75 5.98
CA PRO A 115 5.89 24.74 5.78
C PRO A 115 4.56 24.24 6.36
N ASN A 116 3.72 25.16 6.81
CA ASN A 116 2.32 24.89 7.10
C ASN A 116 1.57 24.82 5.77
N ARG A 117 1.48 23.61 5.19
CA ARG A 117 0.89 23.40 3.87
C ARG A 117 -0.62 23.52 3.94
N PRO A 118 -1.26 24.18 2.97
CA PRO A 118 -2.71 24.15 2.86
C PRO A 118 -3.17 22.71 2.63
N LEU A 119 -4.16 22.31 3.40
CA LEU A 119 -4.92 21.09 3.16
C LEU A 119 -6.25 21.52 2.56
N SER A 120 -6.52 21.12 1.34
CA SER A 120 -7.87 21.15 0.79
C SER A 120 -8.51 19.80 1.07
N GLY A 121 -9.78 19.80 1.49
CA GLY A 121 -10.59 18.60 1.40
C GLY A 121 -10.47 18.10 -0.04
N THR A 122 -10.01 16.85 -0.22
CA THR A 122 -9.86 16.27 -1.55
C THR A 122 -11.24 16.23 -2.18
N SER A 123 -11.49 17.16 -3.08
CA SER A 123 -12.70 17.18 -3.87
C SER A 123 -12.73 15.95 -4.76
N THR A 124 -13.76 15.12 -4.62
CA THR A 124 -14.40 14.29 -5.66
C THR A 124 -13.54 13.30 -6.46
N LEU A 125 -12.25 13.18 -6.28
CA LEU A 125 -11.42 12.20 -6.98
C LEU A 125 -11.20 10.98 -6.09
N ASP A 126 -11.77 9.84 -6.49
CA ASP A 126 -11.37 8.53 -6.00
C ASP A 126 -10.01 8.21 -6.61
N TYR A 127 -8.95 8.45 -5.87
CA TYR A 127 -7.58 8.21 -6.34
C TYR A 127 -7.33 6.73 -6.70
N GLY A 128 -8.09 5.80 -6.13
CA GLY A 128 -7.97 4.38 -6.47
C GLY A 128 -8.30 4.11 -7.93
N ALA A 129 -9.46 4.57 -8.39
CA ALA A 129 -9.90 4.41 -9.76
C ALA A 129 -9.03 5.21 -10.75
N GLU A 130 -8.67 6.44 -10.40
CA GLU A 130 -7.82 7.32 -11.23
C GLU A 130 -6.40 6.74 -11.39
N THR A 131 -5.81 6.21 -10.31
CA THR A 131 -4.44 5.65 -10.32
C THR A 131 -4.31 4.49 -11.30
N VAL A 132 -5.34 3.68 -11.47
CA VAL A 132 -5.34 2.55 -12.40
C VAL A 132 -5.99 2.89 -13.74
N ASN A 133 -6.32 4.15 -14.00
CA ASN A 133 -7.01 4.64 -15.21
C ASN A 133 -8.36 3.95 -15.47
N ALA A 134 -9.08 3.51 -14.45
CA ALA A 134 -10.38 2.89 -14.61
C ALA A 134 -11.40 3.78 -15.34
N PRO A 135 -11.46 5.14 -15.11
CA PRO A 135 -12.34 6.02 -15.86
C PRO A 135 -12.11 5.99 -17.38
N VAL A 136 -10.87 5.78 -17.82
CA VAL A 136 -10.55 5.63 -19.25
C VAL A 136 -11.16 4.34 -19.80
N ALA A 137 -11.06 3.23 -19.05
CA ALA A 137 -11.67 1.96 -19.43
C ALA A 137 -13.20 2.09 -19.55
N TRP A 138 -13.83 2.77 -18.60
CA TRP A 138 -15.28 2.96 -18.60
C TRP A 138 -15.77 3.85 -19.73
N GLN A 139 -15.12 5.02 -19.94
CA GLN A 139 -15.59 6.07 -20.83
C GLN A 139 -15.22 5.83 -22.31
N GLN A 140 -14.00 5.33 -22.55
CA GLN A 140 -13.50 5.17 -23.92
C GLN A 140 -13.82 3.80 -24.50
N TRP A 141 -13.85 2.76 -23.65
CA TRP A 141 -13.97 1.37 -24.11
C TRP A 141 -15.22 0.64 -23.60
N GLY A 142 -16.01 1.27 -22.71
CA GLY A 142 -17.20 0.65 -22.12
C GLY A 142 -16.88 -0.56 -21.23
N LEU A 143 -15.64 -0.66 -20.73
CA LEU A 143 -15.18 -1.78 -19.91
C LEU A 143 -15.40 -1.45 -18.42
N ASP A 144 -16.55 -1.82 -17.90
CA ASP A 144 -16.98 -1.53 -16.54
C ASP A 144 -17.30 -2.78 -15.71
N GLY A 145 -16.96 -3.95 -16.23
CA GLY A 145 -17.21 -5.25 -15.60
C GLY A 145 -18.56 -5.89 -15.93
N THR A 146 -19.36 -5.25 -16.80
CA THR A 146 -20.66 -5.82 -17.22
C THR A 146 -20.50 -7.25 -17.75
N GLY A 147 -21.31 -8.18 -17.20
CA GLY A 147 -21.32 -9.58 -17.60
C GLY A 147 -20.16 -10.42 -17.06
N ILE A 148 -19.26 -9.84 -16.29
CA ILE A 148 -18.10 -10.55 -15.68
C ILE A 148 -18.43 -10.94 -14.24
N GLY A 149 -18.15 -12.20 -13.88
CA GLY A 149 -18.19 -12.70 -12.52
C GLY A 149 -16.82 -12.59 -11.84
N VAL A 150 -16.80 -12.06 -10.62
CA VAL A 150 -15.63 -12.04 -9.73
C VAL A 150 -15.95 -12.84 -8.48
N ALA A 151 -15.21 -13.92 -8.24
CA ALA A 151 -15.33 -14.70 -7.02
C ALA A 151 -14.52 -14.04 -5.91
N VAL A 152 -15.20 -13.60 -4.86
CA VAL A 152 -14.61 -13.06 -3.64
C VAL A 152 -14.56 -14.18 -2.61
N ILE A 153 -13.36 -14.72 -2.37
CA ILE A 153 -13.09 -15.78 -1.41
C ILE A 153 -12.51 -15.12 -0.17
N ASP A 154 -13.39 -14.88 0.82
CA ASP A 154 -13.07 -13.98 1.93
C ASP A 154 -13.97 -14.29 3.17
N SER A 155 -14.21 -13.31 4.04
CA SER A 155 -15.04 -13.40 5.24
C SER A 155 -16.56 -13.39 4.98
N GLY A 156 -16.95 -13.41 3.72
CA GLY A 156 -18.34 -13.24 3.28
C GLY A 156 -18.58 -11.88 2.61
N VAL A 157 -19.75 -11.70 2.05
CA VAL A 157 -20.20 -10.41 1.51
C VAL A 157 -21.61 -10.15 1.97
N THR A 158 -21.79 -9.05 2.68
CA THR A 158 -23.13 -8.51 2.99
C THR A 158 -23.54 -7.57 1.85
N ALA A 159 -24.66 -7.87 1.21
CA ALA A 159 -25.19 -7.03 0.15
C ALA A 159 -25.64 -5.69 0.73
N VAL A 160 -24.81 -4.68 0.61
CA VAL A 160 -25.08 -3.28 0.96
C VAL A 160 -25.51 -2.49 -0.26
N GLY A 161 -26.08 -1.30 -0.07
CA GLY A 161 -26.69 -0.52 -1.14
C GLY A 161 -25.81 -0.28 -2.36
N ASP A 162 -24.50 -0.12 -2.20
CA ASP A 162 -23.57 0.05 -3.32
C ASP A 162 -23.30 -1.25 -4.11
N LEU A 163 -23.76 -2.40 -3.62
CA LEU A 163 -23.73 -3.67 -4.34
C LEU A 163 -25.08 -4.03 -4.98
N TYR A 164 -25.91 -3.03 -5.29
CA TYR A 164 -27.15 -3.18 -6.03
C TYR A 164 -27.12 -2.35 -7.31
N TRP A 165 -27.96 -2.69 -8.28
CA TRP A 165 -28.21 -1.89 -9.47
C TRP A 165 -29.72 -1.68 -9.66
N TRP A 166 -30.08 -0.56 -10.27
CA TRP A 166 -31.46 -0.28 -10.63
C TRP A 166 -31.89 -1.06 -11.88
N ILE A 167 -33.03 -1.76 -11.80
CA ILE A 167 -33.64 -2.48 -12.91
C ILE A 167 -34.87 -1.71 -13.40
N PRO A 168 -34.77 -0.94 -14.51
CA PRO A 168 -35.86 -0.07 -14.98
C PRO A 168 -37.12 -0.86 -15.37
N SER A 169 -36.98 -2.07 -15.88
CA SER A 169 -38.11 -2.86 -16.43
C SER A 169 -39.13 -3.25 -15.37
N ASN A 170 -38.77 -3.41 -14.13
CA ASN A 170 -39.67 -3.76 -13.02
C ASN A 170 -39.56 -2.77 -11.84
N GLN A 171 -38.85 -1.66 -12.01
CA GLN A 171 -38.67 -0.61 -11.00
C GLN A 171 -38.19 -1.13 -9.64
N THR A 172 -37.23 -2.05 -9.66
CA THR A 172 -36.65 -2.65 -8.45
C THR A 172 -35.12 -2.63 -8.51
N TYR A 173 -34.48 -3.06 -7.42
CA TYR A 173 -33.04 -3.21 -7.34
C TYR A 173 -32.64 -4.70 -7.45
N GLY A 174 -31.66 -4.99 -8.29
CA GLY A 174 -30.99 -6.28 -8.35
C GLY A 174 -29.71 -6.27 -7.55
N SER A 175 -29.35 -7.40 -6.93
CA SER A 175 -28.10 -7.55 -6.23
C SER A 175 -26.96 -7.93 -7.16
N ARG A 176 -25.79 -7.29 -7.01
CA ARG A 176 -24.56 -7.72 -7.69
C ARG A 176 -23.99 -9.00 -7.09
N VAL A 177 -24.37 -9.35 -5.86
CA VAL A 177 -24.05 -10.64 -5.26
C VAL A 177 -25.05 -11.66 -5.83
N VAL A 178 -24.62 -12.34 -6.89
CA VAL A 178 -25.48 -13.26 -7.68
C VAL A 178 -25.42 -14.70 -7.21
N TYR A 179 -24.43 -15.03 -6.39
CA TYR A 179 -24.25 -16.33 -5.76
C TYR A 179 -23.56 -16.18 -4.41
N SER A 180 -23.95 -16.99 -3.44
CA SER A 180 -23.33 -17.03 -2.12
C SER A 180 -23.25 -18.45 -1.60
N GLN A 181 -22.09 -18.83 -1.06
CA GLN A 181 -21.87 -20.10 -0.37
C GLN A 181 -20.91 -19.92 0.81
N ASN A 182 -21.20 -20.63 1.90
CA ASN A 182 -20.34 -20.68 3.08
C ASN A 182 -19.53 -21.97 3.15
N PHE A 183 -18.26 -21.85 3.53
CA PHE A 183 -17.32 -22.95 3.76
C PHE A 183 -16.79 -22.96 5.21
N VAL A 184 -17.23 -22.02 6.04
CA VAL A 184 -16.88 -21.97 7.47
C VAL A 184 -17.66 -23.09 8.19
N PRO A 185 -16.98 -24.02 8.90
CA PRO A 185 -17.68 -25.10 9.61
C PRO A 185 -18.67 -24.57 10.66
N GLY A 186 -19.76 -25.33 10.86
CA GLY A 186 -20.74 -25.05 11.92
C GLY A 186 -21.77 -23.97 11.63
N THR A 187 -21.75 -23.37 10.43
CA THR A 187 -22.74 -22.38 9.99
C THR A 187 -23.08 -22.54 8.52
N THR A 188 -24.25 -22.08 8.12
CA THR A 188 -24.65 -21.95 6.71
C THR A 188 -24.70 -20.49 6.26
N ASP A 189 -24.49 -19.56 7.19
CA ASP A 189 -24.51 -18.12 6.92
C ASP A 189 -23.31 -17.70 6.09
N SER A 190 -23.55 -17.10 4.94
CA SER A 190 -22.53 -16.56 4.03
C SER A 190 -22.38 -15.03 4.13
N SER A 191 -23.10 -14.37 5.05
CA SER A 191 -22.94 -12.95 5.32
C SER A 191 -21.57 -12.65 5.94
N ASP A 192 -21.13 -11.41 5.76
CA ASP A 192 -19.85 -10.96 6.29
C ASP A 192 -20.01 -10.49 7.74
N GLN A 193 -19.48 -11.28 8.65
CA GLN A 193 -19.47 -10.96 10.09
C GLN A 193 -18.16 -10.31 10.55
N TYR A 194 -17.15 -10.25 9.68
CA TYR A 194 -15.85 -9.63 9.95
C TYR A 194 -15.70 -8.26 9.29
N GLY A 195 -16.33 -8.04 8.12
CA GLY A 195 -16.38 -6.78 7.39
C GLY A 195 -15.39 -6.67 6.24
N HIS A 196 -14.36 -7.53 6.20
CA HIS A 196 -13.29 -7.45 5.21
C HIS A 196 -13.78 -7.81 3.80
N GLY A 197 -14.49 -8.91 3.62
CA GLY A 197 -14.95 -9.35 2.31
C GLY A 197 -15.96 -8.40 1.67
N THR A 198 -16.82 -7.76 2.46
CA THR A 198 -17.73 -6.70 1.98
C THR A 198 -16.96 -5.49 1.50
N HIS A 199 -15.90 -5.10 2.20
CA HIS A 199 -15.03 -4.00 1.79
C HIS A 199 -14.31 -4.34 0.47
N VAL A 200 -13.76 -5.54 0.34
CA VAL A 200 -13.14 -6.02 -0.91
C VAL A 200 -14.14 -6.00 -2.06
N ALA A 201 -15.36 -6.50 -1.86
CA ALA A 201 -16.41 -6.47 -2.87
C ALA A 201 -16.79 -5.04 -3.29
N GLY A 202 -16.80 -4.09 -2.35
CA GLY A 202 -17.01 -2.67 -2.61
C GLY A 202 -15.92 -2.06 -3.49
N ILE A 203 -14.64 -2.37 -3.24
CA ILE A 203 -13.51 -1.94 -4.09
C ILE A 203 -13.64 -2.54 -5.51
N ILE A 204 -14.13 -3.76 -5.63
CA ILE A 204 -14.32 -4.41 -6.93
C ILE A 204 -15.51 -3.81 -7.68
N ALA A 205 -16.72 -3.80 -7.08
CA ALA A 205 -17.97 -3.62 -7.79
C ALA A 205 -18.94 -2.59 -7.14
N GLY A 206 -18.46 -1.77 -6.22
CA GLY A 206 -19.28 -0.72 -5.60
C GLY A 206 -19.80 0.28 -6.64
N ALA A 207 -21.10 0.56 -6.61
CA ALA A 207 -21.74 1.52 -7.53
C ALA A 207 -21.52 2.99 -7.11
N GLY A 208 -21.15 3.24 -5.87
CA GLY A 208 -20.93 4.57 -5.29
C GLY A 208 -22.19 5.37 -5.02
N TRP A 209 -23.37 4.75 -5.08
CA TRP A 209 -24.64 5.46 -4.97
C TRP A 209 -24.87 6.09 -3.60
N PHE A 210 -24.44 5.40 -2.54
CA PHE A 210 -24.58 5.86 -1.15
C PHE A 210 -23.49 6.85 -0.72
N SER A 211 -22.56 7.16 -1.62
CA SER A 211 -21.52 8.16 -1.42
C SER A 211 -21.54 9.26 -2.50
N THR A 212 -22.63 9.36 -3.28
CA THR A 212 -22.79 10.38 -4.33
C THR A 212 -23.80 11.43 -3.91
N GLY A 213 -23.51 12.71 -4.19
CA GLY A 213 -24.39 13.86 -3.93
C GLY A 213 -23.70 14.96 -3.13
N SER A 214 -24.39 16.09 -2.96
CA SER A 214 -23.86 17.31 -2.33
C SER A 214 -23.48 17.15 -0.85
N ASN A 215 -23.98 16.10 -0.19
CA ASN A 215 -23.68 15.83 1.22
C ASN A 215 -22.44 14.96 1.42
N PHE A 216 -21.80 14.52 0.35
CA PHE A 216 -20.63 13.64 0.38
C PHE A 216 -19.42 14.36 -0.22
N THR A 217 -18.27 14.13 0.38
CA THR A 217 -16.99 14.66 -0.10
C THR A 217 -16.38 13.77 -1.19
N HIS A 218 -16.86 12.53 -1.32
CA HIS A 218 -16.29 11.49 -2.18
C HIS A 218 -17.36 10.53 -2.66
N THR A 219 -17.24 10.08 -3.94
CA THR A 219 -17.99 8.94 -4.47
C THR A 219 -17.07 7.73 -4.48
N PHE A 220 -17.35 6.72 -3.64
CA PHE A 220 -16.60 5.47 -3.60
C PHE A 220 -17.13 4.49 -4.62
N LYS A 221 -16.52 4.50 -5.80
CA LYS A 221 -16.90 3.63 -6.91
C LYS A 221 -15.86 2.53 -7.10
N GLY A 222 -16.32 1.30 -7.26
CA GLY A 222 -15.45 0.16 -7.53
C GLY A 222 -14.81 0.23 -8.92
N ILE A 223 -13.73 -0.51 -9.11
CA ILE A 223 -12.96 -0.54 -10.37
C ILE A 223 -13.77 -1.15 -11.52
N ALA A 224 -14.60 -2.15 -11.23
CA ALA A 224 -15.51 -2.82 -12.16
C ALA A 224 -16.95 -2.73 -11.64
N PRO A 225 -17.55 -1.52 -11.64
CA PRO A 225 -18.79 -1.23 -10.91
C PRO A 225 -20.02 -2.00 -11.42
N ASN A 226 -19.91 -2.66 -12.56
CA ASN A 226 -20.94 -3.50 -13.14
C ASN A 226 -20.63 -4.99 -13.12
N ALA A 227 -19.53 -5.42 -12.44
CA ALA A 227 -19.24 -6.84 -12.25
C ALA A 227 -20.22 -7.51 -11.29
N ASN A 228 -20.45 -8.80 -11.49
CA ASN A 228 -21.19 -9.68 -10.58
C ASN A 228 -20.24 -10.26 -9.53
N ILE A 229 -20.68 -10.33 -8.30
CA ILE A 229 -19.94 -10.91 -7.18
C ILE A 229 -20.44 -12.31 -6.88
N ILE A 230 -19.51 -13.25 -6.82
CA ILE A 230 -19.72 -14.61 -6.34
C ILE A 230 -19.08 -14.67 -4.96
N ASN A 231 -19.92 -14.64 -3.94
CA ASN A 231 -19.51 -14.65 -2.54
C ASN A 231 -19.23 -16.08 -2.06
N LEU A 232 -17.98 -16.36 -1.72
CA LEU A 232 -17.50 -17.64 -1.21
C LEU A 232 -16.83 -17.41 0.15
N ARG A 233 -17.63 -17.53 1.22
CA ARG A 233 -17.16 -17.27 2.57
C ARG A 233 -16.29 -18.41 3.08
N VAL A 234 -15.04 -18.11 3.45
CA VAL A 234 -14.05 -19.05 3.99
C VAL A 234 -13.49 -18.61 5.34
N LEU A 235 -13.65 -17.33 5.70
CA LEU A 235 -13.18 -16.78 6.97
C LEU A 235 -14.37 -16.56 7.91
N ASP A 236 -14.16 -16.87 9.19
CA ASP A 236 -15.15 -16.71 10.24
C ASP A 236 -15.30 -15.25 10.71
N GLN A 237 -16.02 -15.02 11.78
CA GLN A 237 -16.23 -13.68 12.39
C GLN A 237 -14.95 -13.06 12.98
N ASN A 238 -13.87 -13.82 13.10
CA ASN A 238 -12.58 -13.35 13.58
C ASN A 238 -11.57 -13.16 12.42
N GLY A 239 -11.99 -13.38 11.16
CA GLY A 239 -11.13 -13.37 10.00
C GLY A 239 -10.23 -14.60 9.87
N ALA A 240 -10.56 -15.71 10.55
CA ALA A 240 -9.80 -16.96 10.51
C ALA A 240 -10.46 -17.99 9.59
N GLY A 241 -9.63 -18.77 8.89
CA GLY A 241 -10.06 -19.83 8.00
C GLY A 241 -9.04 -20.98 7.90
N THR A 242 -9.28 -21.92 6.98
CA THR A 242 -8.38 -23.05 6.75
C THR A 242 -8.11 -23.24 5.27
N ASP A 243 -6.95 -23.83 4.93
CA ASP A 243 -6.59 -24.20 3.56
C ASP A 243 -7.69 -25.00 2.88
N SER A 244 -8.26 -25.98 3.56
CA SER A 244 -9.32 -26.82 2.99
C SER A 244 -10.56 -26.03 2.61
N SER A 245 -10.97 -25.04 3.41
CA SER A 245 -12.10 -24.15 3.08
C SER A 245 -11.80 -23.30 1.84
N VAL A 246 -10.58 -22.75 1.76
CA VAL A 246 -10.16 -21.92 0.61
C VAL A 246 -10.07 -22.78 -0.66
N ILE A 247 -9.45 -23.95 -0.60
CA ILE A 247 -9.34 -24.90 -1.72
C ILE A 247 -10.74 -25.31 -2.22
N ALA A 248 -11.67 -25.62 -1.31
CA ALA A 248 -13.04 -25.96 -1.68
C ALA A 248 -13.78 -24.77 -2.34
N ALA A 249 -13.52 -23.55 -1.89
CA ALA A 249 -14.08 -22.35 -2.50
C ALA A 249 -13.51 -22.10 -3.91
N ILE A 250 -12.19 -22.29 -4.09
CA ILE A 250 -11.54 -22.19 -5.41
C ILE A 250 -12.13 -23.23 -6.37
N GLN A 251 -12.28 -24.50 -5.93
CA GLN A 251 -12.91 -25.55 -6.73
C GLN A 251 -14.34 -25.19 -7.11
N THR A 252 -15.09 -24.59 -6.19
CA THR A 252 -16.46 -24.12 -6.46
C THR A 252 -16.47 -23.00 -7.51
N ALA A 253 -15.54 -22.04 -7.43
CA ALA A 253 -15.42 -20.99 -8.44
C ALA A 253 -15.12 -21.58 -9.84
N ILE A 254 -14.24 -22.60 -9.93
CA ILE A 254 -13.95 -23.30 -11.18
C ILE A 254 -15.23 -23.98 -11.73
N ASN A 255 -15.97 -24.69 -10.89
CA ASN A 255 -17.19 -25.38 -11.27
C ASN A 255 -18.30 -24.44 -11.75
N LEU A 256 -18.39 -23.25 -11.14
CA LEU A 256 -19.37 -22.23 -11.45
C LEU A 256 -18.93 -21.26 -12.56
N LYS A 257 -17.71 -21.42 -13.10
CA LYS A 257 -17.12 -20.51 -14.09
C LYS A 257 -18.06 -20.21 -15.26
N SER A 258 -18.61 -21.25 -15.89
CA SER A 258 -19.47 -21.09 -17.05
C SER A 258 -20.85 -20.52 -16.70
N THR A 259 -21.37 -20.83 -15.51
CA THR A 259 -22.70 -20.39 -15.06
C THR A 259 -22.74 -18.90 -14.80
N TYR A 260 -21.70 -18.36 -14.16
CA TYR A 260 -21.63 -16.94 -13.75
C TYR A 260 -20.56 -16.16 -14.51
N ASN A 261 -20.00 -16.74 -15.59
CA ASN A 261 -18.90 -16.15 -16.36
C ASN A 261 -17.75 -15.65 -15.45
N ILE A 262 -17.33 -16.48 -14.48
CA ILE A 262 -16.27 -16.12 -13.56
C ILE A 262 -14.95 -16.01 -14.32
N ARG A 263 -14.32 -14.84 -14.24
CA ARG A 263 -13.05 -14.54 -14.90
C ARG A 263 -11.95 -14.20 -13.91
N VAL A 264 -12.32 -13.84 -12.69
CA VAL A 264 -11.39 -13.41 -11.66
C VAL A 264 -11.75 -14.07 -10.33
N ILE A 265 -10.74 -14.52 -9.59
CA ILE A 265 -10.82 -14.87 -8.17
C ILE A 265 -10.00 -13.85 -7.40
N SER A 266 -10.57 -13.27 -6.35
CA SER A 266 -9.88 -12.41 -5.38
C SER A 266 -9.65 -13.19 -4.08
N LEU A 267 -8.36 -13.37 -3.72
CA LEU A 267 -7.89 -14.01 -2.48
C LEU A 267 -7.16 -12.95 -1.64
N SER A 268 -7.94 -12.10 -0.94
CA SER A 268 -7.38 -11.11 -0.02
C SER A 268 -7.05 -11.73 1.35
N LEU A 269 -6.43 -12.90 1.31
CA LEU A 269 -6.05 -13.73 2.46
C LEU A 269 -4.72 -14.43 2.19
N GLY A 270 -4.14 -14.99 3.24
CA GLY A 270 -2.91 -15.77 3.09
C GLY A 270 -2.38 -16.26 4.43
N ARG A 271 -1.42 -17.15 4.36
CA ARG A 271 -0.70 -17.70 5.52
C ARG A 271 0.80 -17.74 5.26
N GLN A 272 1.57 -18.00 6.31
CA GLN A 272 3.01 -18.22 6.18
C GLN A 272 3.32 -19.36 5.21
N VAL A 273 4.40 -19.23 4.46
CA VAL A 273 4.94 -20.28 3.58
C VAL A 273 5.67 -21.32 4.43
N TYR A 274 5.28 -22.58 4.33
CA TYR A 274 5.90 -23.69 5.02
C TYR A 274 6.65 -24.64 4.07
N GLU A 275 6.29 -24.62 2.77
CA GLU A 275 6.82 -25.53 1.76
C GLU A 275 6.94 -24.82 0.41
N SER A 276 7.59 -25.45 -0.57
CA SER A 276 7.62 -24.96 -1.95
C SER A 276 6.21 -24.85 -2.52
N TYR A 277 5.94 -23.80 -3.30
CA TYR A 277 4.66 -23.62 -3.99
C TYR A 277 4.24 -24.85 -4.79
N GLN A 278 5.19 -25.62 -5.36
CA GLN A 278 4.93 -26.84 -6.10
C GLN A 278 4.31 -27.97 -5.24
N LEU A 279 4.56 -27.94 -3.94
CA LEU A 279 4.04 -28.93 -2.99
C LEU A 279 2.89 -28.38 -2.15
N ASP A 280 2.72 -27.07 -2.09
CA ASP A 280 1.70 -26.39 -1.31
C ASP A 280 0.31 -26.61 -1.95
N PRO A 281 -0.62 -27.29 -1.25
CA PRO A 281 -1.95 -27.58 -1.82
C PRO A 281 -2.76 -26.33 -2.16
N LEU A 282 -2.52 -25.22 -1.46
CA LEU A 282 -3.20 -23.96 -1.71
C LEU A 282 -2.70 -23.31 -3.01
N CYS A 283 -1.38 -23.32 -3.27
CA CYS A 283 -0.80 -22.89 -4.54
C CYS A 283 -1.27 -23.79 -5.70
N GLN A 284 -1.29 -25.11 -5.51
CA GLN A 284 -1.82 -26.04 -6.54
C GLN A 284 -3.29 -25.76 -6.89
N ALA A 285 -4.11 -25.33 -5.92
CA ALA A 285 -5.49 -24.94 -6.19
C ALA A 285 -5.57 -23.63 -7.00
N VAL A 286 -4.67 -22.69 -6.74
CA VAL A 286 -4.52 -21.44 -7.53
C VAL A 286 -4.11 -21.77 -8.96
N GLU A 287 -3.10 -22.63 -9.16
CA GLU A 287 -2.69 -23.11 -10.49
C GLU A 287 -3.84 -23.80 -11.23
N ALA A 288 -4.66 -24.60 -10.53
CA ALA A 288 -5.83 -25.27 -11.13
C ALA A 288 -6.87 -24.24 -11.62
N ALA A 289 -7.10 -23.15 -10.88
CA ALA A 289 -7.98 -22.06 -11.31
C ALA A 289 -7.40 -21.31 -12.52
N TRP A 290 -6.10 -21.03 -12.51
CA TRP A 290 -5.39 -20.42 -13.63
C TRP A 290 -5.49 -21.28 -14.89
N ASN A 291 -5.21 -22.58 -14.78
CA ASN A 291 -5.34 -23.54 -15.88
C ASN A 291 -6.78 -23.68 -16.38
N ALA A 292 -7.77 -23.42 -15.52
CA ALA A 292 -9.17 -23.33 -15.94
C ALA A 292 -9.49 -21.99 -16.65
N GLY A 293 -8.52 -21.08 -16.81
CA GLY A 293 -8.68 -19.77 -17.46
C GLY A 293 -9.40 -18.75 -16.57
N ILE A 294 -9.11 -18.75 -15.27
CA ILE A 294 -9.55 -17.74 -14.29
C ILE A 294 -8.30 -17.03 -13.79
N VAL A 295 -8.27 -15.70 -13.86
CA VAL A 295 -7.20 -14.88 -13.28
C VAL A 295 -7.33 -14.91 -11.76
N VAL A 296 -6.27 -15.26 -11.06
CA VAL A 296 -6.26 -15.30 -9.59
C VAL A 296 -5.40 -14.15 -9.07
N LEU A 297 -5.98 -13.36 -8.18
CA LEU A 297 -5.31 -12.26 -7.47
C LEU A 297 -5.15 -12.66 -6.01
N ALA A 298 -3.92 -12.89 -5.57
CA ALA A 298 -3.60 -13.26 -4.20
C ALA A 298 -2.87 -12.12 -3.48
N ALA A 299 -3.16 -11.94 -2.20
CA ALA A 299 -2.47 -10.96 -1.38
C ALA A 299 -1.03 -11.42 -1.08
N ALA A 300 -0.08 -10.48 -1.17
CA ALA A 300 1.30 -10.71 -0.75
C ALA A 300 1.46 -10.84 0.78
N GLY A 301 0.45 -10.46 1.54
CA GLY A 301 0.50 -10.35 3.00
C GLY A 301 0.87 -8.95 3.48
N ASN A 302 0.86 -8.76 4.80
CA ASN A 302 1.06 -7.45 5.44
C ASN A 302 2.36 -7.39 6.27
N GLN A 303 3.25 -8.36 6.14
CA GLN A 303 4.47 -8.50 6.96
C GLN A 303 5.71 -7.83 6.34
N GLY A 304 5.56 -7.15 5.20
CA GLY A 304 6.66 -6.51 4.46
C GLY A 304 7.33 -5.35 5.19
N ARG A 305 6.71 -4.81 6.24
CA ARG A 305 7.26 -3.74 7.07
C ARG A 305 6.75 -3.80 8.49
N ASN A 306 7.64 -3.67 9.46
CA ASN A 306 7.28 -3.41 10.84
C ASN A 306 7.34 -1.90 11.12
N ASN A 307 6.19 -1.23 11.07
CA ASN A 307 6.11 0.21 11.28
C ASN A 307 6.51 0.65 12.71
N THR A 308 6.33 -0.22 13.71
CA THR A 308 6.71 0.06 15.10
C THR A 308 8.23 0.04 15.29
N ALA A 309 8.90 -0.93 14.66
CA ALA A 309 10.36 -1.07 14.73
C ALA A 309 11.09 -0.29 13.63
N GLY A 310 10.37 0.22 12.62
CA GLY A 310 10.94 0.91 11.46
C GLY A 310 11.80 0.01 10.57
N THR A 311 11.56 -1.31 10.61
CA THR A 311 12.34 -2.30 9.85
C THR A 311 11.58 -2.79 8.63
N GLU A 312 12.30 -3.02 7.53
CA GLU A 312 11.77 -3.66 6.33
C GLU A 312 11.78 -5.19 6.51
N GLY A 313 10.70 -5.86 6.08
CA GLY A 313 10.57 -7.31 6.04
C GLY A 313 10.69 -7.81 4.60
N TYR A 314 11.79 -8.47 4.27
CA TYR A 314 11.98 -9.14 3.00
C TYR A 314 11.70 -10.65 3.14
N GLY A 315 11.27 -11.29 2.04
CA GLY A 315 10.94 -12.72 2.06
C GLY A 315 9.69 -13.06 2.88
N THR A 316 8.75 -12.12 2.98
CA THR A 316 7.54 -12.23 3.81
C THR A 316 6.27 -12.41 2.97
N ILE A 317 6.41 -12.73 1.67
CA ILE A 317 5.26 -13.03 0.82
C ILE A 317 4.53 -14.25 1.36
N ALA A 318 3.24 -14.14 1.56
CA ALA A 318 2.38 -15.19 2.10
C ALA A 318 1.94 -16.17 1.00
N ALA A 319 1.64 -17.41 1.37
CA ALA A 319 0.94 -18.35 0.49
C ALA A 319 -0.56 -17.96 0.45
N PRO A 320 -1.22 -18.00 -0.75
CA PRO A 320 -0.71 -18.46 -2.03
C PRO A 320 -0.06 -17.37 -2.91
N GLY A 321 0.18 -16.17 -2.41
CA GLY A 321 0.80 -15.08 -3.17
C GLY A 321 2.27 -15.33 -3.54
N ASN A 322 2.88 -16.41 -3.05
CA ASN A 322 4.22 -16.88 -3.44
C ASN A 322 4.23 -17.84 -4.63
N ASP A 323 3.07 -18.16 -5.19
CA ASP A 323 2.94 -18.90 -6.45
C ASP A 323 3.39 -18.00 -7.61
N PRO A 324 4.24 -18.47 -8.56
CA PRO A 324 4.83 -17.62 -9.59
C PRO A 324 3.86 -17.15 -10.68
#